data_15f6e8834cd779f7974d7fe0911afe90
#
_entry.id   15f6e8834cd779f7974d7fe0911afe90
#
_cell.length_a   1.000
_cell.length_b   1.000
_cell.length_c   1.000
_cell.angle_alpha   90.00
_cell.angle_beta   90.00
_cell.angle_gamma   90.00
#
_symmetry.space_group_name_H-M   'P 1'
#
loop_
_entity.id
_entity.type
_entity.pdbx_description
1 polymer ?
#
loop_
_entity_poly.entity_id
_entity_poly.type
_entity_poly.pdbx_seq_one_letter_code
_entity_poly.pdbx_strand_id
1 'polypeptide(L)'
;MTKPSVLISYSRRDARLANSVAVALERLGFNALDPGRELRPGDDWRKAIQAAIKRSEAVVLVASPHSLASSWSLYAAGMAEALGKKVMVLLPNTHSAAELPADIASSPIVELDPEAPDRAAQDIVARLAAA
;
A
#
# COMPACT_ATOMS: atom_id res chain seq x y z
N MET A 1 6.41 -23.32 0.65
CA MET A 1 5.60 -22.34 -0.08
C MET A 1 5.94 -20.92 0.37
N THR A 2 6.17 -20.05 -0.56
CA THR A 2 6.39 -18.64 -0.25
C THR A 2 5.07 -17.96 0.06
N LYS A 3 5.05 -17.13 1.10
CA LYS A 3 3.88 -16.31 1.41
C LYS A 3 3.66 -15.28 0.32
N PRO A 4 2.41 -14.98 -0.05
CA PRO A 4 2.13 -13.88 -0.96
C PRO A 4 2.55 -12.55 -0.34
N SER A 5 2.97 -11.62 -1.17
CA SER A 5 3.47 -10.32 -0.71
C SER A 5 2.56 -9.19 -1.17
N VAL A 6 2.43 -8.18 -0.32
CA VAL A 6 1.71 -6.94 -0.60
C VAL A 6 2.65 -5.79 -0.28
N LEU A 7 2.79 -4.87 -1.21
CA LEU A 7 3.57 -3.65 -0.98
C LEU A 7 2.66 -2.58 -0.39
N ILE A 8 3.05 -2.01 0.75
CA ILE A 8 2.35 -0.86 1.32
C ILE A 8 3.16 0.38 1.00
N SER A 9 2.54 1.30 0.25
CA SER A 9 3.16 2.56 -0.14
C SER A 9 2.59 3.71 0.67
N TYR A 10 3.46 4.48 1.32
CA TYR A 10 3.06 5.55 2.22
C TYR A 10 4.19 6.57 2.38
N SER A 11 3.84 7.77 2.86
CA SER A 11 4.87 8.73 3.24
C SER A 11 5.35 8.42 4.66
N ARG A 12 6.55 8.89 4.98
CA ARG A 12 7.16 8.67 6.30
C ARG A 12 6.25 9.10 7.46
N ARG A 13 5.42 10.11 7.27
CA ARG A 13 4.50 10.61 8.30
C ARG A 13 3.40 9.61 8.63
N ASP A 14 3.11 8.70 7.73
CA ASP A 14 2.07 7.68 7.93
C ASP A 14 2.65 6.32 8.33
N ALA A 15 3.92 6.28 8.73
CA ALA A 15 4.60 5.03 9.04
C ALA A 15 3.90 4.21 10.13
N ARG A 16 3.38 4.87 11.17
CA ARG A 16 2.68 4.18 12.25
C ARG A 16 1.40 3.52 11.75
N LEU A 17 0.63 4.23 10.94
CA LEU A 17 -0.60 3.74 10.36
C LEU A 17 -0.32 2.57 9.40
N ALA A 18 0.63 2.74 8.50
CA ALA A 18 1.04 1.70 7.56
C ALA A 18 1.55 0.47 8.29
N ASN A 19 2.34 0.64 9.35
CA ASN A 19 2.87 -0.48 10.11
C ASN A 19 1.78 -1.29 10.80
N SER A 20 0.73 -0.64 11.31
CA SER A 20 -0.38 -1.35 11.95
C SER A 20 -1.09 -2.28 10.97
N VAL A 21 -1.26 -1.85 9.73
CA VAL A 21 -1.86 -2.67 8.67
C VAL A 21 -0.90 -3.78 8.24
N ALA A 22 0.40 -3.46 8.15
CA ALA A 22 1.43 -4.44 7.81
C ALA A 22 1.45 -5.61 8.81
N VAL A 23 1.43 -5.31 10.10
CA VAL A 23 1.39 -6.34 11.15
C VAL A 23 0.15 -7.19 11.02
N ALA A 24 -1.00 -6.57 10.77
CA ALA A 24 -2.26 -7.30 10.59
C ALA A 24 -2.22 -8.23 9.37
N LEU A 25 -1.64 -7.79 8.26
CA LEU A 25 -1.46 -8.61 7.05
C LEU A 25 -0.54 -9.80 7.33
N GLU A 26 0.52 -9.59 8.10
CA GLU A 26 1.43 -10.68 8.45
C GLU A 26 0.74 -11.75 9.29
N ARG A 27 -0.15 -11.36 10.18
CA ARG A 27 -0.96 -12.31 10.95
C ARG A 27 -1.89 -13.14 10.08
N LEU A 28 -2.25 -12.62 8.92
CA LEU A 28 -3.09 -13.32 7.94
C LEU A 28 -2.29 -14.14 6.93
N GLY A 29 -0.98 -14.23 7.11
CA GLY A 29 -0.12 -15.05 6.27
C GLY A 29 0.46 -14.36 5.05
N PHE A 30 0.46 -13.03 5.02
CA PHE A 30 1.04 -12.25 3.93
C PHE A 30 2.35 -11.61 4.36
N ASN A 31 3.25 -11.40 3.40
CA ASN A 31 4.40 -10.53 3.63
C ASN A 31 4.01 -9.10 3.28
N ALA A 32 4.22 -8.18 4.20
CA ALA A 32 4.05 -6.75 3.93
C ALA A 32 5.43 -6.18 3.57
N LEU A 33 5.60 -5.81 2.31
CA LEU A 33 6.87 -5.28 1.82
C LEU A 33 6.94 -3.78 2.07
N ASP A 34 8.07 -3.34 2.60
CA ASP A 34 8.33 -1.93 2.88
C ASP A 34 9.79 -1.63 2.50
N PRO A 35 10.05 -1.40 1.19
CA PRO A 35 11.42 -1.16 0.74
C PRO A 35 12.02 0.10 1.34
N GLY A 36 11.21 1.07 1.78
CA GLY A 36 11.70 2.29 2.41
C GLY A 36 12.49 2.06 3.68
N ARG A 37 12.17 0.99 4.43
CA ARG A 37 12.88 0.65 5.66
C ARG A 37 14.28 0.11 5.42
N GLU A 38 14.49 -0.50 4.26
CA GLU A 38 15.74 -1.17 3.93
C GLU A 38 16.70 -0.28 3.16
N LEU A 39 16.23 0.87 2.68
CA LEU A 39 17.03 1.78 1.88
C LEU A 39 18.11 2.46 2.71
N ARG A 40 19.31 2.53 2.12
CA ARG A 40 20.46 3.24 2.69
C ARG A 40 20.73 4.49 1.87
N PRO A 41 21.41 5.50 2.43
CA PRO A 41 21.82 6.66 1.65
C PRO A 41 22.58 6.24 0.39
N GLY A 42 22.18 6.79 -0.76
CA GLY A 42 22.80 6.46 -2.04
C GLY A 42 22.13 5.34 -2.81
N ASP A 43 21.22 4.59 -2.19
CA ASP A 43 20.46 3.55 -2.89
C ASP A 43 19.46 4.16 -3.88
N ASP A 44 19.25 3.46 -4.98
CA ASP A 44 18.24 3.86 -5.96
C ASP A 44 16.85 3.38 -5.48
N TRP A 45 16.08 4.31 -4.93
CA TRP A 45 14.76 3.99 -4.38
C TRP A 45 13.77 3.52 -5.44
N ARG A 46 13.92 4.00 -6.70
CA ARG A 46 13.02 3.58 -7.79
C ARG A 46 13.23 2.11 -8.13
N LYS A 47 14.48 1.66 -8.16
CA LYS A 47 14.78 0.24 -8.38
C LYS A 47 14.26 -0.63 -7.26
N ALA A 48 14.37 -0.17 -6.01
CA ALA A 48 13.87 -0.89 -4.84
C ALA A 48 12.35 -1.06 -4.93
N ILE A 49 11.62 0.00 -5.29
CA ILE A 49 10.17 -0.07 -5.47
C ILE A 49 9.81 -1.03 -6.60
N GLN A 50 10.47 -0.93 -7.75
CA GLN A 50 10.20 -1.82 -8.88
C GLN A 50 10.36 -3.29 -8.51
N ALA A 51 11.45 -3.61 -7.82
CA ALA A 51 11.71 -4.99 -7.38
C ALA A 51 10.63 -5.49 -6.41
N ALA A 52 10.21 -4.63 -5.47
CA ALA A 52 9.17 -4.98 -4.53
C ALA A 52 7.81 -5.18 -5.21
N ILE A 53 7.47 -4.31 -6.17
CA ILE A 53 6.21 -4.44 -6.92
C ILE A 53 6.19 -5.75 -7.71
N LYS A 54 7.28 -6.11 -8.36
CA LYS A 54 7.35 -7.35 -9.14
C LYS A 54 7.11 -8.58 -8.27
N ARG A 55 7.50 -8.53 -7.01
CA ARG A 55 7.31 -9.63 -6.05
C ARG A 55 5.94 -9.61 -5.39
N SER A 56 5.16 -8.55 -5.57
CA SER A 56 3.91 -8.34 -4.87
C SER A 56 2.71 -8.79 -5.68
N GLU A 57 1.66 -9.23 -4.99
CA GLU A 57 0.35 -9.48 -5.58
C GLU A 57 -0.39 -8.18 -5.85
N ALA A 58 -0.18 -7.19 -4.99
CA ALA A 58 -0.85 -5.90 -5.08
C ALA A 58 -0.05 -4.81 -4.38
N VAL A 59 -0.36 -3.58 -4.72
CA VAL A 59 0.15 -2.38 -4.03
C VAL A 59 -1.02 -1.73 -3.30
N VAL A 60 -0.83 -1.47 -2.02
CA VAL A 60 -1.79 -0.76 -1.18
C VAL A 60 -1.23 0.64 -0.94
N LEU A 61 -1.92 1.65 -1.45
CA LEU A 61 -1.52 3.04 -1.33
C LEU A 61 -2.28 3.69 -0.18
N VAL A 62 -1.57 4.18 0.82
CA VAL A 62 -2.19 4.94 1.91
C VAL A 62 -2.61 6.31 1.36
N ALA A 63 -3.90 6.63 1.47
CA ALA A 63 -4.47 7.84 0.87
C ALA A 63 -4.69 8.94 1.90
N SER A 64 -3.68 9.25 2.71
CA SER A 64 -3.67 10.45 3.52
C SER A 64 -3.14 11.63 2.69
N PRO A 65 -3.37 12.88 3.10
CA PRO A 65 -2.79 14.03 2.41
C PRO A 65 -1.26 13.97 2.33
N HIS A 66 -0.61 13.44 3.35
CA HIS A 66 0.85 13.30 3.36
C HIS A 66 1.33 12.28 2.33
N SER A 67 0.69 11.12 2.28
CA SER A 67 1.08 10.07 1.34
C SER A 67 0.72 10.45 -0.09
N LEU A 68 -0.42 11.10 -0.32
CA LEU A 68 -0.82 11.56 -1.65
C LEU A 68 0.09 12.66 -2.18
N ALA A 69 0.78 13.40 -1.32
CA ALA A 69 1.77 14.41 -1.72
C ALA A 69 3.16 13.81 -1.91
N SER A 70 3.35 12.53 -1.60
CA SER A 70 4.66 11.87 -1.66
C SER A 70 4.96 11.37 -3.07
N SER A 71 6.11 11.79 -3.63
CA SER A 71 6.59 11.26 -4.90
C SER A 71 6.79 9.75 -4.86
N TRP A 72 7.22 9.23 -3.71
CA TRP A 72 7.40 7.81 -3.47
C TRP A 72 6.08 7.04 -3.68
N SER A 73 5.02 7.49 -3.01
CA SER A 73 3.72 6.82 -3.07
C SER A 73 3.11 6.87 -4.47
N LEU A 74 3.17 8.02 -5.12
CA LEU A 74 2.62 8.20 -6.46
C LEU A 74 3.41 7.39 -7.49
N TYR A 75 4.72 7.32 -7.35
CA TYR A 75 5.56 6.51 -8.21
C TYR A 75 5.19 5.03 -8.10
N ALA A 76 5.01 4.54 -6.87
CA ALA A 76 4.67 3.14 -6.64
C ALA A 76 3.33 2.76 -7.27
N ALA A 77 2.32 3.63 -7.13
CA ALA A 77 1.01 3.40 -7.73
C ALA A 77 1.07 3.36 -9.26
N GLY A 78 1.76 4.32 -9.88
CA GLY A 78 1.92 4.37 -11.33
C GLY A 78 2.69 3.18 -11.89
N MET A 79 3.76 2.79 -11.21
CA MET A 79 4.56 1.64 -11.60
C MET A 79 3.76 0.33 -11.48
N ALA A 80 2.97 0.20 -10.44
CA ALA A 80 2.11 -0.97 -10.25
C ALA A 80 1.12 -1.13 -11.41
N GLU A 81 0.48 -0.03 -11.82
CA GLU A 81 -0.42 -0.04 -12.97
C GLU A 81 0.32 -0.44 -14.25
N ALA A 82 1.50 0.13 -14.49
CA ALA A 82 2.31 -0.17 -15.67
C ALA A 82 2.72 -1.64 -15.72
N LEU A 83 2.90 -2.28 -14.57
CA LEU A 83 3.27 -3.70 -14.48
C LEU A 83 2.05 -4.63 -14.39
N GLY A 84 0.85 -4.11 -14.52
CA GLY A 84 -0.38 -4.90 -14.47
C GLY A 84 -0.73 -5.45 -13.10
N LYS A 85 -0.20 -4.83 -12.04
CA LYS A 85 -0.51 -5.24 -10.67
C LYS A 85 -1.74 -4.51 -10.16
N LYS A 86 -2.45 -5.11 -9.21
CA LYS A 86 -3.59 -4.47 -8.56
C LYS A 86 -3.12 -3.33 -7.68
N VAL A 87 -3.86 -2.24 -7.71
CA VAL A 87 -3.67 -1.11 -6.79
C VAL A 87 -4.93 -0.96 -5.96
N MET A 88 -4.78 -0.94 -4.65
CA MET A 88 -5.87 -0.66 -3.71
C MET A 88 -5.54 0.61 -2.97
N VAL A 89 -6.57 1.40 -2.69
CA VAL A 89 -6.42 2.64 -1.95
C VAL A 89 -6.87 2.40 -0.51
N LEU A 90 -5.97 2.59 0.43
CA LEU A 90 -6.25 2.47 1.85
C LEU A 90 -6.61 3.86 2.37
N LEU A 91 -7.90 4.09 2.57
CA LEU A 91 -8.43 5.41 2.93
C LEU A 91 -8.73 5.48 4.43
N PRO A 92 -7.97 6.29 5.20
CA PRO A 92 -8.30 6.51 6.60
C PRO A 92 -9.73 7.06 6.73
N ASN A 93 -10.47 6.60 7.73
CA ASN A 93 -11.87 6.98 7.92
C ASN A 93 -12.08 8.46 8.26
N THR A 94 -10.99 9.19 8.53
CA THR A 94 -11.01 10.63 8.75
C THR A 94 -11.00 11.44 7.45
N HIS A 95 -10.91 10.78 6.30
CA HIS A 95 -10.84 11.42 4.98
C HIS A 95 -11.95 10.92 4.07
N SER A 96 -12.27 11.72 3.05
CA SER A 96 -13.33 11.42 2.09
C SER A 96 -12.76 10.90 0.78
N ALA A 97 -13.43 9.92 0.17
CA ALA A 97 -13.09 9.44 -1.15
C ALA A 97 -13.16 10.55 -2.22
N ALA A 98 -13.97 11.57 -2.00
CA ALA A 98 -14.08 12.71 -2.91
C ALA A 98 -12.79 13.55 -2.99
N GLU A 99 -11.89 13.40 -2.01
CA GLU A 99 -10.61 14.10 -1.98
C GLU A 99 -9.52 13.39 -2.78
N LEU A 100 -9.80 12.18 -3.29
CA LEU A 100 -8.80 11.39 -4.00
C LEU A 100 -8.52 11.99 -5.39
N PRO A 101 -7.24 11.99 -5.82
CA PRO A 101 -6.89 12.35 -7.19
C PRO A 101 -7.61 11.47 -8.20
N ALA A 102 -7.92 12.02 -9.37
CA ALA A 102 -8.64 11.31 -10.41
C ALA A 102 -7.93 10.00 -10.83
N ASP A 103 -6.61 9.99 -10.81
CA ASP A 103 -5.80 8.84 -11.23
C ASP A 103 -6.05 7.60 -10.38
N ILE A 104 -6.39 7.79 -9.12
CA ILE A 104 -6.59 6.68 -8.18
C ILE A 104 -8.02 6.55 -7.70
N ALA A 105 -8.89 7.49 -8.07
CA ALA A 105 -10.29 7.50 -7.61
C ALA A 105 -11.09 6.30 -8.09
N SER A 106 -10.66 5.68 -9.19
CA SER A 106 -11.31 4.47 -9.73
C SER A 106 -10.76 3.17 -9.13
N SER A 107 -9.70 3.24 -8.33
CA SER A 107 -9.12 2.06 -7.69
C SER A 107 -10.02 1.57 -6.55
N PRO A 108 -10.03 0.27 -6.25
CA PRO A 108 -10.74 -0.24 -5.09
C PRO A 108 -10.32 0.47 -3.82
N ILE A 109 -11.30 0.89 -3.02
CA ILE A 109 -11.05 1.59 -1.77
C ILE A 109 -11.27 0.64 -0.61
N VAL A 110 -10.26 0.56 0.27
CA VAL A 110 -10.33 -0.15 1.54
C VAL A 110 -10.37 0.90 2.64
N GLU A 111 -11.44 0.91 3.41
CA GLU A 111 -11.55 1.84 4.53
C GLU A 111 -10.64 1.40 5.67
N LEU A 112 -9.95 2.37 6.25
CA LEU A 112 -9.08 2.13 7.39
C LEU A 112 -9.58 2.90 8.60
N ASP A 113 -10.03 2.16 9.61
CA ASP A 113 -10.20 2.67 10.94
C ASP A 113 -8.87 2.46 11.68
N PRO A 114 -8.18 3.52 12.11
CA PRO A 114 -6.89 3.37 12.80
C PRO A 114 -6.96 2.52 14.08
N GLU A 115 -8.15 2.41 14.68
CA GLU A 115 -8.37 1.59 15.87
C GLU A 115 -8.67 0.13 15.53
N ALA A 116 -8.91 -0.18 14.27
CA ALA A 116 -9.25 -1.52 13.82
C ALA A 116 -8.48 -1.90 12.54
N PRO A 117 -7.14 -1.89 12.56
CA PRO A 117 -6.35 -2.21 11.35
C PRO A 117 -6.58 -3.62 10.84
N ASP A 118 -6.97 -4.55 11.69
CA ASP A 118 -7.25 -5.93 11.29
C ASP A 118 -8.40 -6.00 10.29
N ARG A 119 -9.40 -5.13 10.38
CA ARG A 119 -10.50 -5.10 9.42
C ARG A 119 -10.04 -4.68 8.03
N ALA A 120 -9.16 -3.69 7.96
CA ALA A 120 -8.59 -3.26 6.70
C ALA A 120 -7.76 -4.39 6.08
N ALA A 121 -6.94 -5.07 6.86
CA ALA A 121 -6.15 -6.19 6.39
C ALA A 121 -7.03 -7.33 5.87
N GLN A 122 -8.11 -7.66 6.57
CA GLN A 122 -9.06 -8.68 6.14
C GLN A 122 -9.72 -8.31 4.81
N ASP A 123 -10.09 -7.04 4.63
CA ASP A 123 -10.68 -6.56 3.39
C ASP A 123 -9.68 -6.65 2.23
N ILE A 124 -8.42 -6.28 2.46
CA ILE A 124 -7.36 -6.42 1.45
C ILE A 124 -7.22 -7.87 1.01
N VAL A 125 -7.15 -8.79 1.96
CA VAL A 125 -7.01 -10.23 1.68
C VAL A 125 -8.22 -10.75 0.92
N ALA A 126 -9.43 -10.35 1.32
CA ALA A 126 -10.66 -10.76 0.64
C ALA A 126 -10.69 -10.29 -0.81
N ARG A 127 -10.25 -9.06 -1.08
CA ARG A 127 -10.19 -8.53 -2.44
C ARG A 127 -9.17 -9.24 -3.31
N LEU A 128 -8.06 -9.67 -2.73
CA LEU A 128 -7.05 -10.46 -3.45
C LEU A 128 -7.58 -11.84 -3.80
N ALA A 129 -8.33 -12.46 -2.91
CA ALA A 129 -8.91 -13.78 -3.14
C ALA A 129 -10.04 -13.75 -4.17
N ALA A 130 -10.73 -12.62 -4.32
CA ALA A 130 -11.86 -12.47 -5.23
C ALA A 130 -11.43 -12.18 -6.68
N ALA A 131 -10.16 -12.01 -6.93
CA ALA A 131 -9.67 -11.63 -8.25
C ALA A 131 -9.65 -12.76 -9.25
#